data_41e7aa9ba7b5dc061810b3a412296193
#
_entry.id   41e7aa9ba7b5dc061810b3a412296193
#
_cell.length_a   1.000
_cell.length_b   1.000
_cell.length_c   1.000
_cell.angle_alpha   90.00
_cell.angle_beta   90.00
_cell.angle_gamma   90.00
#
_symmetry.space_group_name_H-M   'P 1'
#
loop_
_entity.id
_entity.type
_entity.pdbx_description
1 polymer ?
#
loop_
_entity_poly.entity_id
_entity_poly.type
_entity_poly.pdbx_seq_one_letter_code
_entity_poly.pdbx_strand_id
1 'polypeptide(L)'
;MNTFDRSLYLRYSDALRHPCDHSHAVFSFFSENADINVVHPFNKLEGVEGYLSNFVRPLQEAFEGLYRRDDIFMSGQFDGQKWISCTGYYVGRFAQDWIGLKATGTLSYLRYGEFHRIEDRKVVESYIFIDIPGFMIACNQWPLSIGPGLSRGYTGLIHGPASRDGVIVNDCDPAEGQRSYQIVTDMLACLATKNEAWRPYWHENMMWYGPGAFGSFVGVDEFASFQVPFESQFEGWSGGSMNNGLTRHFTRFGERDYACSGGWPSLTGINVKPFLGQGP
;
A
#
# COMPACT_ATOMS: atom_id res chain seq x y z
N MET A 1 8.16 14.62 -13.19
CA MET A 1 6.86 15.21 -12.82
C MET A 1 7.08 16.65 -12.41
N ASN A 2 6.17 17.58 -12.64
CA ASN A 2 6.41 18.96 -12.30
C ASN A 2 6.07 19.23 -10.82
N THR A 3 6.68 20.26 -10.24
CA THR A 3 6.53 20.68 -8.83
C THR A 3 5.07 20.94 -8.43
N PHE A 4 4.23 21.25 -9.41
CA PHE A 4 2.81 21.52 -9.18
C PHE A 4 2.05 20.25 -8.73
N ASP A 5 2.30 19.12 -9.34
CA ASP A 5 1.61 17.87 -9.01
C ASP A 5 1.99 17.42 -7.59
N ARG A 6 3.27 17.62 -7.20
CA ARG A 6 3.73 17.35 -5.83
C ARG A 6 3.04 18.27 -4.81
N SER A 7 2.99 19.57 -5.09
CA SER A 7 2.34 20.51 -4.17
C SER A 7 0.83 20.28 -4.05
N LEU A 8 0.19 19.79 -5.09
CA LEU A 8 -1.23 19.40 -5.07
C LEU A 8 -1.46 18.20 -4.16
N TYR A 9 -0.62 17.18 -4.30
CA TYR A 9 -0.67 16.01 -3.41
C TYR A 9 -0.41 16.39 -1.96
N LEU A 10 0.61 17.19 -1.69
CA LEU A 10 0.94 17.62 -0.32
C LEU A 10 -0.21 18.38 0.34
N ARG A 11 -0.93 19.22 -0.40
CA ARG A 11 -2.15 19.86 0.10
C ARG A 11 -3.28 18.86 0.38
N TYR A 12 -3.47 17.88 -0.50
CA TYR A 12 -4.44 16.80 -0.28
C TYR A 12 -4.08 15.98 0.96
N SER A 13 -2.83 15.53 1.08
CA SER A 13 -2.36 14.79 2.25
C SER A 13 -2.50 15.60 3.55
N ASP A 14 -2.15 16.90 3.51
CA ASP A 14 -2.28 17.79 4.66
C ASP A 14 -3.75 17.98 5.07
N ALA A 15 -4.63 18.12 4.11
CA ALA A 15 -6.07 18.19 4.37
C ALA A 15 -6.59 16.94 5.09
N LEU A 16 -6.11 15.75 4.77
CA LEU A 16 -6.51 14.52 5.44
C LEU A 16 -5.90 14.33 6.84
N ARG A 17 -4.95 15.18 7.24
CA ARG A 17 -4.32 15.10 8.57
C ARG A 17 -5.20 15.61 9.71
N HIS A 18 -6.12 16.50 9.41
CA HIS A 18 -6.92 17.18 10.44
C HIS A 18 -8.40 16.97 10.21
N PRO A 19 -9.17 16.68 11.25
CA PRO A 19 -10.63 16.47 11.14
C PRO A 19 -11.37 17.81 11.01
N CYS A 20 -11.33 18.41 9.82
CA CYS A 20 -12.14 19.57 9.46
C CYS A 20 -12.68 19.41 8.04
N ASP A 21 -13.47 20.32 7.54
CA ASP A 21 -14.04 20.18 6.19
C ASP A 21 -12.93 20.22 5.11
N HIS A 22 -12.60 19.04 4.60
CA HIS A 22 -11.54 18.82 3.63
C HIS A 22 -12.04 18.66 2.20
N SER A 23 -13.33 18.70 1.99
CA SER A 23 -13.97 18.47 0.70
C SER A 23 -13.32 19.29 -0.40
N HIS A 24 -13.04 20.57 -0.16
CA HIS A 24 -12.40 21.42 -1.17
C HIS A 24 -11.01 20.93 -1.62
N ALA A 25 -10.15 20.46 -0.70
CA ALA A 25 -8.83 19.94 -1.06
C ALA A 25 -8.92 18.63 -1.84
N VAL A 26 -9.83 17.73 -1.44
CA VAL A 26 -10.10 16.49 -2.15
C VAL A 26 -10.66 16.75 -3.56
N PHE A 27 -11.66 17.64 -3.70
CA PHE A 27 -12.17 18.05 -5.02
C PHE A 27 -11.12 18.78 -5.87
N SER A 28 -10.18 19.46 -5.24
CA SER A 28 -9.08 20.10 -5.97
C SER A 28 -8.08 19.10 -6.51
N PHE A 29 -7.89 17.99 -5.81
CA PHE A 29 -6.93 16.94 -6.16
C PHE A 29 -7.48 15.97 -7.20
N PHE A 30 -8.73 15.52 -7.06
CA PHE A 30 -9.35 14.56 -7.96
C PHE A 30 -10.12 15.23 -9.11
N SER A 31 -10.20 14.52 -10.24
CA SER A 31 -11.25 14.76 -11.25
C SER A 31 -12.60 14.34 -10.66
N GLU A 32 -13.67 15.05 -11.01
CA GLU A 32 -15.01 14.78 -10.49
C GLU A 32 -15.42 13.31 -10.69
N ASN A 33 -15.14 12.76 -11.87
CA ASN A 33 -15.45 11.40 -12.27
C ASN A 33 -14.24 10.45 -12.16
N ALA A 34 -13.33 10.69 -11.21
CA ALA A 34 -12.17 9.83 -11.01
C ALA A 34 -12.57 8.38 -10.71
N ASP A 35 -11.86 7.43 -11.31
CA ASP A 35 -12.01 6.00 -11.00
C ASP A 35 -11.26 5.69 -9.70
N ILE A 36 -11.97 5.51 -8.60
CA ILE A 36 -11.37 5.34 -7.27
C ILE A 36 -11.63 3.93 -6.77
N ASN A 37 -10.56 3.13 -6.69
CA ASN A 37 -10.59 1.76 -6.24
C ASN A 37 -9.93 1.65 -4.86
N VAL A 38 -10.69 1.21 -3.87
CA VAL A 38 -10.21 0.96 -2.51
C VAL A 38 -10.33 -0.54 -2.22
N VAL A 39 -9.47 -1.09 -1.40
CA VAL A 39 -9.57 -2.50 -1.00
C VAL A 39 -10.92 -2.82 -0.37
N HIS A 40 -11.31 -4.11 -0.40
CA HIS A 40 -12.51 -4.57 0.30
C HIS A 40 -12.50 -4.10 1.79
N PRO A 41 -13.63 -3.66 2.37
CA PRO A 41 -15.01 -3.76 1.89
C PRO A 41 -15.50 -2.58 1.00
N PHE A 42 -14.68 -1.57 0.75
CA PHE A 42 -15.09 -0.36 0.02
C PHE A 42 -15.23 -0.61 -1.49
N ASN A 43 -14.30 -1.36 -2.09
CA ASN A 43 -14.25 -1.68 -3.51
C ASN A 43 -14.21 -0.41 -4.40
N LYS A 44 -14.90 -0.40 -5.52
CA LYS A 44 -14.99 0.75 -6.41
C LYS A 44 -15.94 1.80 -5.84
N LEU A 45 -15.48 3.05 -5.76
CA LEU A 45 -16.25 4.19 -5.30
C LEU A 45 -16.59 5.12 -6.46
N GLU A 46 -17.83 5.64 -6.47
CA GLU A 46 -18.37 6.47 -7.55
C GLU A 46 -17.89 7.92 -7.41
N GLY A 47 -16.78 8.23 -8.07
CA GLY A 47 -16.20 9.58 -8.09
C GLY A 47 -15.75 10.09 -6.72
N VAL A 48 -15.47 11.38 -6.67
CA VAL A 48 -14.96 12.05 -5.46
C VAL A 48 -15.96 12.05 -4.32
N GLU A 49 -17.24 12.26 -4.61
CA GLU A 49 -18.27 12.30 -3.55
C GLU A 49 -18.47 10.91 -2.92
N GLY A 50 -18.43 9.84 -3.74
CA GLY A 50 -18.44 8.47 -3.23
C GLY A 50 -17.22 8.17 -2.33
N TYR A 51 -16.04 8.66 -2.69
CA TYR A 51 -14.84 8.53 -1.88
C TYR A 51 -14.96 9.27 -0.54
N LEU A 52 -15.45 10.51 -0.58
CA LEU A 52 -15.64 11.30 0.64
C LEU A 52 -16.69 10.67 1.57
N SER A 53 -17.85 10.28 1.03
CA SER A 53 -18.96 9.80 1.84
C SER A 53 -18.78 8.39 2.38
N ASN A 54 -18.14 7.49 1.61
CA ASN A 54 -18.03 6.08 2.00
C ASN A 54 -16.68 5.73 2.64
N PHE A 55 -15.64 6.54 2.46
CA PHE A 55 -14.32 6.25 3.02
C PHE A 55 -13.80 7.35 3.94
N VAL A 56 -13.64 8.58 3.43
CA VAL A 56 -12.92 9.63 4.19
C VAL A 56 -13.68 10.05 5.45
N ARG A 57 -14.95 10.44 5.31
CA ARG A 57 -15.77 10.89 6.45
C ARG A 57 -15.97 9.79 7.50
N PRO A 58 -16.35 8.54 7.14
CA PRO A 58 -16.46 7.46 8.12
C PRO A 58 -15.14 7.15 8.84
N LEU A 59 -14.01 7.25 8.15
CA LEU A 59 -12.70 7.09 8.79
C LEU A 59 -12.42 8.22 9.79
N GLN A 60 -12.70 9.46 9.42
CA GLN A 60 -12.53 10.63 10.30
C GLN A 60 -13.45 10.59 11.52
N GLU A 61 -14.67 10.12 11.36
CA GLU A 61 -15.64 9.97 12.45
C GLU A 61 -15.23 8.84 13.42
N ALA A 62 -14.64 7.77 12.89
CA ALA A 62 -14.22 6.62 13.70
C ALA A 62 -13.02 6.91 14.60
N PHE A 63 -12.17 7.86 14.23
CA PHE A 63 -10.93 8.13 14.94
C PHE A 63 -10.86 9.54 15.51
N GLU A 64 -10.79 9.66 16.81
CA GLU A 64 -10.50 10.94 17.46
C GLU A 64 -9.01 11.31 17.29
N GLY A 65 -8.77 12.57 16.94
CA GLY A 65 -7.43 13.08 16.72
C GLY A 65 -6.72 12.41 15.53
N LEU A 66 -7.47 12.01 14.50
CA LEU A 66 -6.92 11.37 13.32
C LEU A 66 -5.81 12.22 12.71
N TYR A 67 -4.66 11.60 12.52
CA TYR A 67 -3.48 12.18 11.91
C TYR A 67 -3.00 11.28 10.77
N ARG A 68 -2.80 11.85 9.59
CA ARG A 68 -2.17 11.15 8.47
C ARG A 68 -0.67 11.45 8.44
N ARG A 69 0.14 10.41 8.38
CA ARG A 69 1.58 10.48 8.24
C ARG A 69 2.03 9.77 6.98
N ASP A 70 2.66 10.50 6.07
CA ASP A 70 3.34 9.91 4.92
C ASP A 70 4.77 9.53 5.31
N ASP A 71 5.19 8.32 5.00
CA ASP A 71 6.56 7.82 5.20
C ASP A 71 7.34 7.81 3.89
N ILE A 72 6.65 7.51 2.77
CA ILE A 72 7.18 7.56 1.41
C ILE A 72 6.18 8.30 0.54
N PHE A 73 6.66 9.22 -0.26
CA PHE A 73 5.93 9.90 -1.32
C PHE A 73 6.86 10.06 -2.51
N MET A 74 6.46 9.52 -3.63
CA MET A 74 7.25 9.54 -4.85
C MET A 74 6.36 9.74 -6.08
N SER A 75 6.97 10.16 -7.18
CA SER A 75 6.30 10.38 -8.45
C SER A 75 7.14 9.92 -9.62
N GLY A 76 6.47 9.49 -10.69
CA GLY A 76 7.18 9.02 -11.87
C GLY A 76 6.25 8.80 -13.05
N GLN A 77 6.77 8.10 -14.05
CA GLN A 77 6.03 7.75 -15.27
C GLN A 77 6.09 6.24 -15.52
N PHE A 78 5.00 5.71 -16.02
CA PHE A 78 4.89 4.33 -16.49
C PHE A 78 3.96 4.29 -17.70
N ASP A 79 4.42 3.67 -18.80
CA ASP A 79 3.70 3.61 -20.08
C ASP A 79 3.18 4.98 -20.57
N GLY A 80 4.02 6.02 -20.43
CA GLY A 80 3.68 7.38 -20.81
C GLY A 80 2.71 8.11 -19.87
N GLN A 81 2.20 7.44 -18.86
CA GLN A 81 1.27 7.99 -17.86
C GLN A 81 2.03 8.51 -16.64
N LYS A 82 1.53 9.58 -16.03
CA LYS A 82 2.09 10.15 -14.80
C LYS A 82 1.42 9.53 -13.58
N TRP A 83 2.23 9.14 -12.62
CA TRP A 83 1.79 8.50 -11.37
C TRP A 83 2.41 9.15 -10.14
N ILE A 84 1.64 9.15 -9.06
CA ILE A 84 2.09 9.36 -7.69
C ILE A 84 1.92 8.05 -6.94
N SER A 85 2.88 7.72 -6.07
CA SER A 85 2.77 6.65 -5.09
C SER A 85 3.14 7.16 -3.71
N CYS A 86 2.37 6.76 -2.72
CA CYS A 86 2.69 7.06 -1.33
C CYS A 86 2.28 5.92 -0.40
N THR A 87 2.95 5.87 0.75
CA THR A 87 2.58 4.97 1.85
C THR A 87 2.85 5.64 3.19
N GLY A 88 2.12 5.21 4.20
CA GLY A 88 2.20 5.76 5.54
C GLY A 88 1.14 5.19 6.46
N TYR A 89 0.73 5.98 7.43
CA TYR A 89 -0.23 5.59 8.45
C TYR A 89 -1.26 6.66 8.72
N TYR A 90 -2.50 6.23 8.95
CA TYR A 90 -3.46 6.99 9.74
C TYR A 90 -3.29 6.59 11.19
N VAL A 91 -3.23 7.57 12.08
CA VAL A 91 -3.02 7.38 13.52
C VAL A 91 -4.07 8.17 14.28
N GLY A 92 -4.73 7.56 15.24
CA GLY A 92 -5.74 8.21 16.07
C GLY A 92 -6.29 7.28 17.13
N ARG A 93 -7.10 7.79 18.03
CA ARG A 93 -7.82 6.98 18.98
C ARG A 93 -9.06 6.38 18.32
N PHE A 94 -9.13 5.07 18.18
CA PHE A 94 -10.29 4.37 17.61
C PHE A 94 -11.48 4.45 18.55
N ALA A 95 -12.30 5.48 18.37
CA ALA A 95 -13.34 5.91 19.31
C ALA A 95 -14.76 5.50 18.91
N GLN A 96 -15.03 5.27 17.62
CA GLN A 96 -16.33 4.85 17.10
C GLN A 96 -16.18 3.57 16.26
N ASP A 97 -17.22 2.75 16.24
CA ASP A 97 -17.25 1.53 15.40
C ASP A 97 -17.05 1.89 13.93
N TRP A 98 -16.23 1.09 13.22
CA TRP A 98 -15.91 1.33 11.82
C TRP A 98 -15.84 0.01 11.04
N ILE A 99 -16.48 -0.07 9.88
CA ILE A 99 -16.52 -1.25 8.99
C ILE A 99 -16.85 -2.57 9.71
N GLY A 100 -17.72 -2.52 10.72
CA GLY A 100 -18.08 -3.68 11.54
C GLY A 100 -17.11 -4.00 12.68
N LEU A 101 -15.99 -3.29 12.81
CA LEU A 101 -15.07 -3.42 13.94
C LEU A 101 -15.51 -2.55 15.10
N LYS A 102 -15.40 -3.10 16.30
CA LYS A 102 -15.73 -2.40 17.54
C LYS A 102 -14.62 -1.47 17.97
N ALA A 103 -15.01 -0.25 18.35
CA ALA A 103 -14.10 0.73 18.90
C ALA A 103 -13.37 0.19 20.14
N THR A 104 -12.06 0.40 20.19
CA THR A 104 -11.23 -0.02 21.32
C THR A 104 -10.96 1.10 22.32
N GLY A 105 -11.20 2.35 21.93
CA GLY A 105 -10.85 3.53 22.72
C GLY A 105 -9.34 3.77 22.84
N THR A 106 -8.50 2.98 22.17
CA THR A 106 -7.04 3.07 22.25
C THR A 106 -6.43 3.76 21.04
N LEU A 107 -5.18 4.24 21.18
CA LEU A 107 -4.38 4.71 20.05
C LEU A 107 -4.16 3.55 19.08
N SER A 108 -4.50 3.79 17.83
CA SER A 108 -4.47 2.77 16.80
C SER A 108 -3.81 3.30 15.52
N TYR A 109 -3.27 2.38 14.74
CA TYR A 109 -2.54 2.64 13.51
C TYR A 109 -3.17 1.88 12.37
N LEU A 110 -3.45 2.58 11.28
CA LEU A 110 -4.00 2.01 10.06
C LEU A 110 -3.04 2.31 8.90
N ARG A 111 -2.29 1.31 8.45
CA ARG A 111 -1.34 1.46 7.34
C ARG A 111 -2.07 1.63 6.03
N TYR A 112 -1.55 2.49 5.16
CA TYR A 112 -2.06 2.69 3.81
C TYR A 112 -0.94 2.70 2.76
N GLY A 113 -1.34 2.41 1.51
CA GLY A 113 -0.57 2.67 0.31
C GLY A 113 -1.52 3.17 -0.77
N GLU A 114 -1.11 4.19 -1.50
CA GLU A 114 -1.93 4.80 -2.54
C GLU A 114 -1.13 4.95 -3.83
N PHE A 115 -1.83 4.79 -4.95
CA PHE A 115 -1.33 5.08 -6.28
C PHE A 115 -2.35 5.94 -7.00
N HIS A 116 -1.90 7.04 -7.59
CA HIS A 116 -2.75 8.00 -8.28
C HIS A 116 -2.22 8.29 -9.67
N ARG A 117 -3.03 8.09 -10.69
CA ARG A 117 -2.74 8.48 -12.07
C ARG A 117 -3.22 9.90 -12.32
N ILE A 118 -2.37 10.72 -12.92
CA ILE A 118 -2.61 12.13 -13.12
C ILE A 118 -2.71 12.46 -14.60
N GLU A 119 -3.80 13.13 -14.96
CA GLU A 119 -4.03 13.78 -16.26
C GLU A 119 -4.50 15.21 -16.01
N ASP A 120 -4.09 16.14 -16.82
CA ASP A 120 -4.50 17.55 -16.75
C ASP A 120 -4.49 18.14 -15.33
N ARG A 121 -3.47 17.76 -14.54
CA ARG A 121 -3.26 18.21 -13.16
C ARG A 121 -4.34 17.75 -12.16
N LYS A 122 -5.06 16.68 -12.51
CA LYS A 122 -6.07 16.03 -11.66
C LYS A 122 -5.79 14.54 -11.58
N VAL A 123 -6.14 13.95 -10.47
CA VAL A 123 -6.18 12.49 -10.36
C VAL A 123 -7.43 11.99 -11.09
N VAL A 124 -7.21 11.07 -12.02
CA VAL A 124 -8.27 10.44 -12.81
C VAL A 124 -8.50 8.97 -12.46
N GLU A 125 -7.51 8.33 -11.83
CA GLU A 125 -7.59 6.93 -11.41
C GLU A 125 -6.79 6.76 -10.11
N SER A 126 -7.33 6.00 -9.17
CA SER A 126 -6.68 5.72 -7.87
C SER A 126 -6.85 4.28 -7.44
N TYR A 127 -5.81 3.76 -6.81
CA TYR A 127 -5.80 2.48 -6.11
C TYR A 127 -5.33 2.72 -4.68
N ILE A 128 -6.20 2.45 -3.72
CA ILE A 128 -5.99 2.73 -2.30
C ILE A 128 -6.01 1.42 -1.52
N PHE A 129 -4.89 1.10 -0.94
CA PHE A 129 -4.66 -0.08 -0.12
C PHE A 129 -4.66 0.33 1.36
N ILE A 130 -5.51 -0.31 2.15
CA ILE A 130 -5.59 -0.11 3.60
C ILE A 130 -5.37 -1.46 4.26
N ASP A 131 -4.45 -1.54 5.21
CA ASP A 131 -4.15 -2.78 5.94
C ASP A 131 -5.20 -3.06 7.02
N ILE A 132 -6.41 -3.39 6.59
CA ILE A 132 -7.53 -3.77 7.48
C ILE A 132 -7.17 -5.00 8.30
N PRO A 133 -6.58 -6.08 7.75
CA PRO A 133 -6.17 -7.22 8.56
C PRO A 133 -5.21 -6.86 9.69
N GLY A 134 -4.21 -6.03 9.42
CA GLY A 134 -3.28 -5.54 10.47
C GLY A 134 -4.00 -4.71 11.54
N PHE A 135 -4.96 -3.90 11.13
CA PHE A 135 -5.79 -3.14 12.06
C PHE A 135 -6.70 -4.06 12.91
N MET A 136 -7.33 -5.08 12.31
CA MET A 136 -8.12 -6.08 13.03
C MET A 136 -7.31 -6.83 14.08
N ILE A 137 -6.06 -7.21 13.76
CA ILE A 137 -5.13 -7.85 14.70
C ILE A 137 -4.80 -6.90 15.84
N ALA A 138 -4.47 -5.65 15.56
CA ALA A 138 -4.18 -4.64 16.57
C ALA A 138 -5.38 -4.37 17.51
N CYS A 139 -6.60 -4.48 17.00
CA CYS A 139 -7.84 -4.36 17.76
C CYS A 139 -8.27 -5.68 18.44
N ASN A 140 -7.51 -6.76 18.30
CA ASN A 140 -7.87 -8.09 18.79
C ASN A 140 -9.21 -8.62 18.24
N GLN A 141 -9.49 -8.33 16.97
CA GLN A 141 -10.72 -8.70 16.26
C GLN A 141 -10.45 -9.51 14.96
N TRP A 142 -9.25 -10.04 14.81
CA TRP A 142 -8.87 -10.88 13.68
C TRP A 142 -9.43 -12.31 13.85
N PRO A 143 -10.25 -12.83 12.90
CA PRO A 143 -10.96 -14.08 13.08
C PRO A 143 -10.16 -15.32 12.64
N LEU A 144 -9.04 -15.16 11.95
CA LEU A 144 -8.26 -16.26 11.40
C LEU A 144 -6.97 -16.49 12.19
N SER A 145 -6.26 -17.58 11.87
CA SER A 145 -4.93 -17.83 12.42
C SER A 145 -3.94 -16.73 12.00
N ILE A 146 -2.99 -16.43 12.87
CA ILE A 146 -1.93 -15.49 12.56
C ILE A 146 -0.82 -16.18 11.76
N GLY A 147 -0.22 -15.42 10.83
CA GLY A 147 0.90 -15.90 10.04
C GLY A 147 2.21 -15.98 10.84
N PRO A 148 3.24 -16.60 10.27
CA PRO A 148 4.49 -16.89 10.97
C PRO A 148 5.25 -15.63 11.42
N GLY A 149 5.18 -14.53 10.70
CA GLY A 149 5.81 -13.27 11.08
C GLY A 149 5.21 -12.69 12.37
N LEU A 150 3.89 -12.82 12.54
CA LEU A 150 3.21 -12.37 13.76
C LEU A 150 3.48 -13.30 14.94
N SER A 151 3.57 -14.61 14.72
CA SER A 151 3.89 -15.58 15.76
C SER A 151 5.28 -15.39 16.38
N ARG A 152 6.15 -14.67 15.70
CA ARG A 152 7.47 -14.25 16.19
C ARG A 152 7.46 -12.93 16.96
N GLY A 153 6.29 -12.34 17.17
CA GLY A 153 6.13 -11.10 17.92
C GLY A 153 6.29 -9.81 17.12
N TYR A 154 6.44 -9.88 15.82
CA TYR A 154 6.47 -8.68 14.95
C TYR A 154 5.06 -8.14 14.73
N THR A 155 4.51 -7.59 15.79
CA THR A 155 3.20 -6.94 15.77
C THR A 155 3.38 -5.45 15.97
N GLY A 156 2.66 -4.65 15.26
CA GLY A 156 2.63 -3.23 15.53
C GLY A 156 3.21 -2.38 14.43
N LEU A 157 3.45 -1.14 14.80
CA LEU A 157 3.89 -0.11 13.87
C LEU A 157 5.31 -0.35 13.42
N ILE A 158 5.48 -0.57 12.12
CA ILE A 158 6.78 -0.55 11.47
C ILE A 158 6.88 0.76 10.71
N HIS A 159 7.84 1.56 11.12
CA HIS A 159 8.07 2.86 10.50
C HIS A 159 8.76 2.70 9.14
N GLY A 160 8.46 3.61 8.24
CA GLY A 160 9.28 3.85 7.06
C GLY A 160 10.69 4.33 7.42
N PRO A 161 11.49 4.81 6.44
CA PRO A 161 12.83 5.28 6.69
C PRO A 161 12.87 6.30 7.83
N ALA A 162 13.78 6.11 8.79
CA ALA A 162 13.87 6.95 10.00
C ALA A 162 14.15 8.43 9.66
N SER A 163 14.90 8.67 8.60
CA SER A 163 15.20 9.99 8.05
C SER A 163 14.00 10.63 7.33
N ARG A 164 12.96 9.86 6.98
CA ARG A 164 11.85 10.28 6.11
C ARG A 164 12.29 10.84 4.74
N ASP A 165 13.45 10.44 4.28
CA ASP A 165 13.99 10.81 2.96
C ASP A 165 13.20 10.20 1.79
N GLY A 166 12.32 9.23 2.07
CA GLY A 166 11.33 8.71 1.13
C GLY A 166 10.20 9.68 0.80
N VAL A 167 10.03 10.78 1.55
CA VAL A 167 9.07 11.85 1.23
C VAL A 167 9.73 12.85 0.29
N ILE A 168 9.71 12.54 -1.00
CA ILE A 168 10.43 13.30 -2.04
C ILE A 168 9.57 14.49 -2.50
N VAL A 169 9.86 15.66 -1.96
CA VAL A 169 9.10 16.90 -2.22
C VAL A 169 9.66 17.77 -3.35
N ASN A 170 10.91 17.55 -3.72
CA ASN A 170 11.56 18.29 -4.80
C ASN A 170 11.69 17.42 -6.05
N ASP A 171 11.62 18.03 -7.21
CA ASP A 171 11.91 17.34 -8.46
C ASP A 171 13.36 16.82 -8.45
N CYS A 172 13.54 15.64 -9.01
CA CYS A 172 14.83 14.99 -9.21
C CYS A 172 14.99 14.57 -10.67
N ASP A 173 16.21 14.31 -11.06
CA ASP A 173 16.48 13.75 -12.38
C ASP A 173 15.85 12.35 -12.46
N PRO A 174 15.00 12.06 -13.46
CA PRO A 174 14.43 10.72 -13.64
C PRO A 174 15.48 9.61 -13.75
N ALA A 175 16.71 9.94 -14.18
CA ALA A 175 17.80 8.98 -14.24
C ALA A 175 18.25 8.47 -12.85
N GLU A 176 18.08 9.27 -11.80
CA GLU A 176 18.43 8.87 -10.43
C GLU A 176 17.62 7.65 -9.95
N GLY A 177 16.34 7.52 -10.37
CA GLY A 177 15.49 6.39 -10.00
C GLY A 177 15.63 5.14 -10.88
N GLN A 178 16.38 5.21 -11.97
CA GLN A 178 16.44 4.11 -12.94
C GLN A 178 17.06 2.83 -12.36
N ARG A 179 18.07 2.97 -11.51
CA ARG A 179 18.69 1.82 -10.84
C ARG A 179 17.72 1.11 -9.90
N SER A 180 17.01 1.86 -9.07
CA SER A 180 16.02 1.32 -8.12
C SER A 180 14.87 0.65 -8.87
N TYR A 181 14.40 1.26 -9.95
CA TYR A 181 13.40 0.68 -10.86
C TYR A 181 13.87 -0.66 -11.43
N GLN A 182 15.11 -0.74 -11.94
CA GLN A 182 15.63 -1.96 -12.55
C GLN A 182 15.77 -3.09 -11.52
N ILE A 183 16.34 -2.80 -10.33
CA ILE A 183 16.47 -3.79 -9.26
C ILE A 183 15.10 -4.38 -8.89
N VAL A 184 14.10 -3.54 -8.69
CA VAL A 184 12.74 -4.00 -8.33
C VAL A 184 12.08 -4.77 -9.47
N THR A 185 12.29 -4.35 -10.72
CA THR A 185 11.74 -5.04 -11.89
C THR A 185 12.33 -6.44 -12.05
N ASP A 186 13.63 -6.58 -11.93
CA ASP A 186 14.32 -7.87 -12.04
C ASP A 186 13.97 -8.81 -10.86
N MET A 187 13.90 -8.27 -9.66
CA MET A 187 13.46 -9.01 -8.48
C MET A 187 12.03 -9.55 -8.64
N LEU A 188 11.09 -8.73 -9.09
CA LEU A 188 9.71 -9.14 -9.31
C LEU A 188 9.57 -10.21 -10.40
N ALA A 189 10.38 -10.15 -11.45
CA ALA A 189 10.43 -11.21 -12.46
C ALA A 189 10.87 -12.57 -11.85
N CYS A 190 11.77 -12.53 -10.87
CA CYS A 190 12.24 -13.72 -10.17
C CYS A 190 11.23 -14.28 -9.17
N LEU A 191 10.39 -13.46 -8.54
CA LEU A 191 9.35 -13.91 -7.62
C LEU A 191 8.36 -14.89 -8.26
N ALA A 192 8.07 -14.73 -9.55
CA ALA A 192 7.16 -15.62 -10.26
C ALA A 192 7.74 -17.02 -10.56
N THR A 193 9.03 -17.26 -10.34
CA THR A 193 9.72 -18.48 -10.77
C THR A 193 9.77 -19.58 -9.72
N LYS A 194 9.40 -19.32 -8.48
CA LYS A 194 9.42 -20.27 -7.34
C LYS A 194 10.78 -20.95 -7.07
N ASN A 195 11.90 -20.32 -7.45
CA ASN A 195 13.24 -20.89 -7.33
C ASN A 195 14.21 -20.06 -6.51
N GLU A 196 13.70 -19.13 -5.71
CA GLU A 196 14.49 -18.21 -4.86
C GLU A 196 15.49 -17.31 -5.63
N ALA A 197 15.36 -17.19 -6.96
CA ALA A 197 16.23 -16.32 -7.76
C ALA A 197 16.09 -14.84 -7.41
N TRP A 198 15.09 -14.48 -6.63
CA TRP A 198 14.87 -13.14 -6.09
C TRP A 198 15.85 -12.76 -4.97
N ARG A 199 16.50 -13.75 -4.28
CA ARG A 199 17.40 -13.50 -3.13
C ARG A 199 18.51 -12.48 -3.39
N PRO A 200 19.27 -12.52 -4.49
CA PRO A 200 20.37 -11.60 -4.75
C PRO A 200 19.95 -10.12 -4.87
N TYR A 201 18.67 -9.83 -5.05
CA TYR A 201 18.16 -8.48 -5.15
C TYR A 201 17.84 -7.84 -3.80
N TRP A 202 17.87 -8.61 -2.71
CA TRP A 202 17.62 -8.15 -1.36
C TRP A 202 18.91 -7.98 -0.58
N HIS A 203 19.00 -6.91 0.19
CA HIS A 203 20.09 -6.73 1.14
C HIS A 203 19.96 -7.76 2.27
N GLU A 204 21.06 -8.30 2.77
CA GLU A 204 21.05 -9.31 3.84
C GLU A 204 20.30 -8.87 5.10
N ASN A 205 20.41 -7.58 5.44
CA ASN A 205 19.75 -6.95 6.57
C ASN A 205 18.45 -6.23 6.17
N MET A 206 17.81 -6.66 5.08
CA MET A 206 16.55 -6.05 4.65
C MET A 206 15.44 -6.25 5.69
N MET A 207 14.44 -5.42 5.63
CA MET A 207 13.22 -5.57 6.39
C MET A 207 12.02 -5.65 5.46
N TRP A 208 11.26 -6.72 5.56
CA TRP A 208 10.04 -6.89 4.79
C TRP A 208 8.82 -6.56 5.66
N TYR A 209 8.05 -5.59 5.22
CA TYR A 209 6.85 -5.11 5.91
C TYR A 209 5.61 -5.72 5.27
N GLY A 210 5.27 -6.94 5.64
CA GLY A 210 4.09 -7.61 5.12
C GLY A 210 2.79 -6.94 5.55
N PRO A 211 1.70 -7.22 4.83
CA PRO A 211 0.36 -6.86 5.30
C PRO A 211 0.00 -7.65 6.56
N GLY A 212 -1.02 -7.18 7.25
CA GLY A 212 -1.57 -7.88 8.41
C GLY A 212 -1.88 -9.34 8.10
N ALA A 213 -1.82 -10.20 9.09
CA ALA A 213 -1.87 -11.64 9.06
C ALA A 213 -0.59 -12.35 8.57
N PHE A 214 0.26 -11.74 7.74
CA PHE A 214 1.58 -12.29 7.39
C PHE A 214 2.64 -11.87 8.39
N GLY A 215 2.60 -10.61 8.82
CA GLY A 215 3.62 -10.02 9.69
C GLY A 215 4.81 -9.50 8.93
N SER A 216 5.90 -9.24 9.67
CA SER A 216 7.13 -8.67 9.12
C SER A 216 8.30 -9.59 9.38
N PHE A 217 9.35 -9.45 8.56
CA PHE A 217 10.54 -10.32 8.60
C PHE A 217 11.80 -9.47 8.53
N VAL A 218 12.82 -9.86 9.30
CA VAL A 218 14.13 -9.19 9.35
C VAL A 218 15.16 -10.09 8.69
N GLY A 219 15.82 -9.57 7.67
CA GLY A 219 16.79 -10.30 6.88
C GLY A 219 16.18 -11.25 5.86
N VAL A 220 16.97 -11.57 4.87
CA VAL A 220 16.57 -12.36 3.70
C VAL A 220 16.19 -13.79 4.05
N ASP A 221 16.88 -14.40 5.04
CA ASP A 221 16.64 -15.79 5.42
C ASP A 221 15.33 -15.94 6.22
N GLU A 222 15.01 -14.97 7.07
CA GLU A 222 13.74 -14.98 7.78
C GLU A 222 12.56 -14.75 6.80
N PHE A 223 12.70 -13.83 5.85
CA PHE A 223 11.72 -13.65 4.78
C PHE A 223 11.56 -14.92 3.94
N ALA A 224 12.65 -15.59 3.55
CA ALA A 224 12.58 -16.84 2.80
C ALA A 224 11.82 -17.95 3.56
N SER A 225 11.94 -17.98 4.89
CA SER A 225 11.22 -18.95 5.72
C SER A 225 9.68 -18.77 5.67
N PHE A 226 9.21 -17.61 5.23
CA PHE A 226 7.81 -17.35 4.92
C PHE A 226 7.51 -17.50 3.43
N GLN A 227 8.28 -16.85 2.57
CA GLN A 227 8.00 -16.75 1.12
C GLN A 227 7.97 -18.12 0.44
N VAL A 228 8.94 -18.99 0.72
CA VAL A 228 9.03 -20.29 0.08
C VAL A 228 7.84 -21.21 0.44
N PRO A 229 7.46 -21.40 1.71
CA PRO A 229 6.23 -22.12 2.05
C PRO A 229 4.96 -21.47 1.48
N PHE A 230 4.88 -20.14 1.49
CA PHE A 230 3.74 -19.40 0.95
C PHE A 230 3.55 -19.69 -0.53
N GLU A 231 4.58 -19.58 -1.35
CA GLU A 231 4.51 -19.90 -2.77
C GLU A 231 4.08 -21.34 -3.04
N SER A 232 4.47 -22.28 -2.18
CA SER A 232 4.11 -23.70 -2.30
C SER A 232 2.63 -24.01 -2.04
N GLN A 233 1.88 -23.06 -1.49
CA GLN A 233 0.44 -23.22 -1.20
C GLN A 233 -0.43 -22.98 -2.41
N PHE A 234 0.12 -22.45 -3.49
CA PHE A 234 -0.64 -22.07 -4.68
C PHE A 234 -0.14 -22.79 -5.92
N GLU A 235 -1.08 -23.24 -6.74
CA GLU A 235 -0.87 -23.71 -8.11
C GLU A 235 -1.38 -22.67 -9.10
N GLY A 236 -0.95 -22.76 -10.38
CA GLY A 236 -1.35 -21.81 -11.41
C GLY A 236 -0.95 -20.36 -11.08
N TRP A 237 0.14 -20.21 -10.35
CA TRP A 237 0.64 -18.90 -9.91
C TRP A 237 0.91 -17.97 -11.07
N SER A 238 0.31 -16.80 -11.04
CA SER A 238 0.55 -15.73 -11.98
C SER A 238 0.81 -14.44 -11.20
N GLY A 239 1.88 -13.73 -11.54
CA GLY A 239 2.25 -12.51 -10.81
C GLY A 239 3.58 -11.94 -11.26
N GLY A 240 4.21 -11.18 -10.38
CA GLY A 240 5.49 -10.53 -10.65
C GLY A 240 5.36 -9.33 -11.56
N SER A 241 5.84 -9.41 -12.78
CA SER A 241 5.84 -8.29 -13.74
C SER A 241 4.88 -8.47 -14.92
N MET A 242 4.12 -9.55 -14.96
CA MET A 242 3.40 -9.92 -16.17
C MET A 242 1.93 -9.50 -16.15
N ASN A 243 1.51 -8.81 -17.21
CA ASN A 243 0.11 -8.61 -17.55
C ASN A 243 -0.29 -9.72 -18.52
N ASN A 244 -0.99 -10.73 -18.04
CA ASN A 244 -1.34 -11.93 -18.80
C ASN A 244 -2.84 -12.27 -18.78
N GLY A 245 -3.67 -11.26 -18.50
CA GLY A 245 -5.11 -11.43 -18.35
C GLY A 245 -5.57 -11.89 -16.98
N LEU A 246 -4.68 -12.46 -16.17
CA LEU A 246 -4.94 -12.86 -14.77
C LEU A 246 -4.39 -11.84 -13.78
N THR A 247 -3.37 -11.08 -14.16
CA THR A 247 -2.77 -10.01 -13.37
C THR A 247 -2.70 -8.72 -14.17
N ARG A 248 -2.86 -7.60 -13.51
CA ARG A 248 -2.72 -6.28 -14.08
C ARG A 248 -1.80 -5.43 -13.22
N HIS A 249 -0.58 -5.19 -13.69
CA HIS A 249 0.32 -4.20 -13.10
C HIS A 249 0.07 -2.86 -13.78
N PHE A 250 -0.55 -1.94 -13.07
CA PHE A 250 -0.99 -0.66 -13.63
C PHE A 250 0.11 0.41 -13.56
N THR A 251 1.09 0.27 -12.68
CA THR A 251 2.23 1.19 -12.59
C THR A 251 3.48 0.55 -11.99
N ARG A 252 4.63 1.05 -12.41
CA ARG A 252 5.94 0.77 -11.82
C ARG A 252 6.91 1.89 -12.19
N PHE A 253 7.56 2.49 -11.21
CA PHE A 253 8.58 3.51 -11.47
C PHE A 253 9.56 3.60 -10.29
N GLY A 254 10.70 4.25 -10.54
CA GLY A 254 11.69 4.56 -9.52
C GLY A 254 11.89 6.07 -9.40
N GLU A 255 12.26 6.51 -8.21
CA GLU A 255 12.66 7.88 -7.92
C GLU A 255 13.72 7.86 -6.83
N ARG A 256 14.93 8.35 -7.12
CA ARG A 256 16.11 8.21 -6.25
C ARG A 256 16.33 6.76 -5.83
N ASP A 257 16.48 6.49 -4.54
CA ASP A 257 16.71 5.16 -3.97
C ASP A 257 15.41 4.35 -3.74
N TYR A 258 14.29 4.85 -4.23
CA TYR A 258 12.98 4.22 -4.05
C TYR A 258 12.41 3.71 -5.37
N ALA A 259 11.66 2.63 -5.30
CA ALA A 259 10.84 2.15 -6.41
C ALA A 259 9.51 1.64 -5.91
N CYS A 260 8.48 1.77 -6.71
CA CYS A 260 7.16 1.21 -6.44
C CYS A 260 6.68 0.32 -7.57
N SER A 261 5.79 -0.60 -7.25
CA SER A 261 5.04 -1.41 -8.21
C SER A 261 3.63 -1.62 -7.70
N GLY A 262 2.63 -1.28 -8.50
CA GLY A 262 1.23 -1.46 -8.19
C GLY A 262 0.56 -2.43 -9.15
N GLY A 263 -0.23 -3.38 -8.60
CA GLY A 263 -1.02 -4.32 -9.37
C GLY A 263 -2.41 -4.51 -8.77
N TRP A 264 -3.39 -4.70 -9.64
CA TRP A 264 -4.78 -4.88 -9.25
C TRP A 264 -5.51 -5.84 -10.20
N PRO A 265 -5.42 -7.16 -9.93
CA PRO A 265 -4.58 -7.82 -8.91
C PRO A 265 -3.11 -7.90 -9.35
N SER A 266 -2.18 -7.94 -8.38
CA SER A 266 -0.76 -8.16 -8.64
C SER A 266 -0.37 -9.64 -8.70
N LEU A 267 -1.13 -10.49 -8.02
CA LEU A 267 -0.91 -11.94 -7.97
C LEU A 267 -2.25 -12.67 -8.05
N THR A 268 -2.26 -13.82 -8.71
CA THR A 268 -3.36 -14.79 -8.70
C THR A 268 -2.81 -16.20 -8.57
N GLY A 269 -3.60 -17.11 -7.99
CA GLY A 269 -3.24 -18.51 -7.83
C GLY A 269 -4.40 -19.31 -7.26
N ILE A 270 -4.33 -20.63 -7.40
CA ILE A 270 -5.30 -21.56 -6.82
C ILE A 270 -4.71 -22.06 -5.51
N ASN A 271 -5.39 -21.83 -4.40
CA ASN A 271 -4.96 -22.35 -3.10
C ASN A 271 -5.15 -23.87 -3.06
N VAL A 272 -4.08 -24.63 -2.81
CA VAL A 272 -4.08 -26.10 -2.80
C VAL A 272 -3.65 -26.69 -1.45
N LYS A 273 -3.35 -25.86 -0.47
CA LYS A 273 -2.99 -26.25 0.90
C LYS A 273 -3.65 -25.33 1.92
N PRO A 274 -3.82 -25.76 3.17
CA PRO A 274 -4.35 -24.88 4.22
C PRO A 274 -3.58 -23.57 4.34
N PHE A 275 -4.31 -22.46 4.38
CA PHE A 275 -3.76 -21.11 4.48
C PHE A 275 -4.47 -20.33 5.59
N LEU A 276 -3.70 -19.77 6.53
CA LEU A 276 -4.20 -19.04 7.71
C LEU A 276 -5.30 -19.82 8.49
N GLY A 277 -5.13 -21.13 8.59
CA GLY A 277 -6.07 -22.01 9.29
C GLY A 277 -7.35 -22.38 8.51
N GLN A 278 -7.43 -21.97 7.26
CA GLN A 278 -8.51 -22.33 6.34
C GLN A 278 -8.05 -23.44 5.38
N GLY A 279 -8.95 -24.33 5.02
CA GLY A 279 -8.69 -25.36 4.03
C GLY A 279 -8.52 -24.79 2.61
N PRO A 280 -8.02 -25.60 1.66
CA PRO A 280 -7.96 -25.23 0.25
C PRO A 280 -9.36 -25.09 -0.34
#